data_60fcae70fca4d25f719db90e7d511622
#
_entry.id   60fcae70fca4d25f719db90e7d511622
#
_cell.length_a   1.000
_cell.length_b   1.000
_cell.length_c   1.000
_cell.angle_alpha   90.00
_cell.angle_beta   90.00
_cell.angle_gamma   90.00
#
_symmetry.space_group_name_H-M   'P 1'
#
loop_
_entity.id
_entity.type
_entity.pdbx_description
1 polymer ?
#
loop_
_entity_poly.entity_id
_entity_poly.type
_entity_poly.pdbx_seq_one_letter_code
_entity_poly.pdbx_strand_id
1 'polypeptide(L)'
;MNKKTGQIQFVVFGFLFLAFSVIASIASISAGVFPMGHDIVLFGVSVMAFCNAYLYPQFKENDERSKRIREKGMFISYFFILGYMIILMGLFQFNVITLSGYQSVSVLAALTMMTVFISFVVFSRRF
;
A
#
# COMPACT_ATOMS: atom_id res chain seq x y z
N MET A 1 16.29 -14.67 -14.58
CA MET A 1 15.37 -13.58 -14.99
C MET A 1 16.09 -12.25 -14.87
N ASN A 2 16.07 -11.41 -15.89
CA ASN A 2 16.77 -10.14 -15.81
C ASN A 2 15.90 -9.10 -15.08
N LYS A 3 16.52 -7.98 -14.71
CA LYS A 3 15.86 -6.92 -13.94
C LYS A 3 14.66 -6.32 -14.69
N LYS A 4 14.79 -6.17 -16.00
CA LYS A 4 13.74 -5.59 -16.83
C LYS A 4 12.50 -6.48 -16.87
N THR A 5 12.68 -7.79 -16.97
CA THR A 5 11.57 -8.75 -16.98
C THR A 5 10.81 -8.72 -15.66
N GLY A 6 11.54 -8.67 -14.54
CA GLY A 6 10.92 -8.57 -13.22
C GLY A 6 10.12 -7.29 -13.04
N GLN A 7 10.66 -6.16 -13.52
CA GLN A 7 9.93 -4.90 -13.48
C GLN A 7 8.65 -4.95 -14.29
N ILE A 8 8.69 -5.52 -15.48
CA ILE A 8 7.52 -5.64 -16.35
C ILE A 8 6.44 -6.47 -15.67
N GLN A 9 6.83 -7.58 -15.02
CA GLN A 9 5.88 -8.41 -14.29
C GLN A 9 5.17 -7.63 -13.19
N PHE A 10 5.89 -6.86 -12.39
CA PHE A 10 5.29 -6.06 -11.33
C PHE A 10 4.37 -4.97 -11.88
N VAL A 11 4.74 -4.34 -12.99
CA VAL A 11 3.89 -3.34 -13.65
C VAL A 11 2.59 -3.98 -14.14
N VAL A 12 2.67 -5.15 -14.76
CA VAL A 12 1.50 -5.88 -15.24
C VAL A 12 0.56 -6.22 -14.07
N PHE A 13 1.10 -6.76 -12.98
CA PHE A 13 0.30 -7.06 -11.80
C PHE A 13 -0.33 -5.81 -11.21
N GLY A 14 0.43 -4.70 -11.19
CA GLY A 14 -0.10 -3.43 -10.68
C GLY A 14 -1.31 -2.96 -11.48
N PHE A 15 -1.22 -2.99 -12.81
CA PHE A 15 -2.35 -2.60 -13.65
C PHE A 15 -3.53 -3.55 -13.51
N LEU A 16 -3.27 -4.85 -13.38
CA LEU A 16 -4.31 -5.84 -13.21
C LEU A 16 -5.10 -5.59 -11.91
N PHE A 17 -4.40 -5.44 -10.80
CA PHE A 17 -5.05 -5.19 -9.52
C PHE A 17 -5.72 -3.83 -9.47
N LEU A 18 -5.13 -2.82 -10.12
CA LEU A 18 -5.75 -1.51 -10.21
C LEU A 18 -7.07 -1.58 -10.97
N ALA A 19 -7.12 -2.31 -12.07
CA ALA A 19 -8.34 -2.50 -12.83
C ALA A 19 -9.42 -3.18 -11.99
N PHE A 20 -9.09 -4.25 -11.28
CA PHE A 20 -10.03 -4.92 -10.39
C PHE A 20 -10.51 -3.99 -9.28
N SER A 21 -9.63 -3.21 -8.69
CA SER A 21 -9.98 -2.27 -7.64
C SER A 21 -10.96 -1.21 -8.16
N VAL A 22 -10.70 -0.64 -9.32
CA VAL A 22 -11.57 0.38 -9.91
C VAL A 22 -12.94 -0.20 -10.24
N ILE A 23 -12.99 -1.39 -10.84
CA ILE A 23 -14.24 -2.05 -11.18
C ILE A 23 -15.06 -2.33 -9.91
N ALA A 24 -14.42 -2.88 -8.89
CA ALA A 24 -15.10 -3.19 -7.64
C ALA A 24 -15.60 -1.93 -6.94
N SER A 25 -14.80 -0.86 -6.94
CA SER A 25 -15.19 0.41 -6.34
C SER A 25 -16.36 1.05 -7.06
N ILE A 26 -16.37 1.01 -8.40
CA ILE A 26 -17.47 1.53 -9.19
C ILE A 26 -18.74 0.75 -8.90
N ALA A 27 -18.66 -0.57 -8.82
CA ALA A 27 -19.81 -1.41 -8.50
C ALA A 27 -20.37 -1.08 -7.11
N SER A 28 -19.51 -0.88 -6.13
CA SER A 28 -19.92 -0.53 -4.77
C SER A 28 -20.59 0.84 -4.72
N ILE A 29 -20.04 1.83 -5.39
CA ILE A 29 -20.59 3.18 -5.43
C ILE A 29 -21.93 3.17 -6.17
N SER A 30 -22.05 2.43 -7.27
CA SER A 30 -23.27 2.31 -8.02
C SER A 30 -24.40 1.70 -7.19
N ALA A 31 -24.06 0.80 -6.26
CA ALA A 31 -25.02 0.21 -5.35
C ALA A 31 -25.34 1.12 -4.16
N GLY A 32 -24.71 2.29 -4.06
CA GLY A 32 -24.93 3.24 -2.96
C GLY A 32 -24.32 2.82 -1.64
N VAL A 33 -23.31 1.95 -1.68
CA VAL A 33 -22.66 1.40 -0.49
C VAL A 33 -21.19 1.87 -0.46
N PHE A 34 -20.69 2.15 0.73
CA PHE A 34 -19.26 2.44 0.89
C PHE A 34 -18.45 1.24 0.38
N PRO A 35 -17.30 1.45 -0.30
CA PRO A 35 -16.50 0.35 -0.82
C PRO A 35 -16.20 -0.68 0.26
N MET A 36 -16.37 -1.95 -0.07
CA MET A 36 -16.04 -3.03 0.84
C MET A 36 -14.53 -3.11 1.04
N GLY A 37 -14.11 -3.69 2.18
CA GLY A 37 -12.71 -3.70 2.54
C GLY A 37 -11.80 -4.28 1.46
N HIS A 38 -12.24 -5.29 0.73
CA HIS A 38 -11.40 -5.91 -0.31
C HIS A 38 -11.08 -4.96 -1.47
N ASP A 39 -11.97 -4.01 -1.77
CA ASP A 39 -11.71 -3.01 -2.81
C ASP A 39 -10.53 -2.12 -2.42
N ILE A 40 -10.51 -1.71 -1.16
CA ILE A 40 -9.46 -0.86 -0.61
C ILE A 40 -8.13 -1.62 -0.58
N VAL A 41 -8.17 -2.88 -0.17
CA VAL A 41 -6.97 -3.73 -0.12
C VAL A 41 -6.41 -3.96 -1.52
N LEU A 42 -7.27 -4.18 -2.52
CA LEU A 42 -6.82 -4.34 -3.90
C LEU A 42 -6.10 -3.09 -4.40
N PHE A 43 -6.61 -1.91 -4.06
CA PHE A 43 -5.93 -0.67 -4.40
C PHE A 43 -4.55 -0.59 -3.73
N GLY A 44 -4.46 -0.97 -2.45
CA GLY A 44 -3.19 -1.00 -1.73
C GLY A 44 -2.19 -1.97 -2.37
N VAL A 45 -2.66 -3.15 -2.77
CA VAL A 45 -1.81 -4.14 -3.45
C VAL A 45 -1.32 -3.58 -4.80
N SER A 46 -2.17 -2.86 -5.52
CA SER A 46 -1.80 -2.22 -6.78
C SER A 46 -0.64 -1.24 -6.58
N VAL A 47 -0.77 -0.35 -5.58
CA VAL A 47 0.29 0.60 -5.24
C VAL A 47 1.58 -0.14 -4.85
N MET A 48 1.44 -1.20 -4.05
CA MET A 48 2.58 -2.03 -3.67
C MET A 48 3.29 -2.62 -4.88
N ALA A 49 2.53 -3.12 -5.85
CA ALA A 49 3.11 -3.71 -7.06
C ALA A 49 3.88 -2.67 -7.89
N PHE A 50 3.33 -1.45 -8.04
CA PHE A 50 4.03 -0.39 -8.76
C PHE A 50 5.30 0.04 -8.03
N CYS A 51 5.27 0.14 -6.70
CA CYS A 51 6.45 0.46 -5.92
C CYS A 51 7.51 -0.63 -6.06
N ASN A 52 7.10 -1.90 -6.04
CA ASN A 52 8.02 -3.02 -6.24
C ASN A 52 8.65 -2.99 -7.64
N ALA A 53 7.88 -2.59 -8.66
CA ALA A 53 8.42 -2.45 -10.01
C ALA A 53 9.56 -1.41 -10.03
N TYR A 54 9.37 -0.29 -9.36
CA TYR A 54 10.40 0.74 -9.25
C TYR A 54 11.62 0.25 -8.46
N LEU A 55 11.39 -0.47 -7.37
CA LEU A 55 12.45 -0.89 -6.45
C LEU A 55 13.14 -2.17 -6.87
N TYR A 56 12.57 -2.94 -7.79
CA TYR A 56 13.08 -4.27 -8.14
C TYR A 56 14.57 -4.27 -8.52
N PRO A 57 15.03 -3.38 -9.43
CA PRO A 57 16.45 -3.40 -9.79
C PRO A 57 17.37 -3.07 -8.63
N GLN A 58 16.91 -2.25 -7.69
CA GLN A 58 17.71 -1.81 -6.55
C GLN A 58 17.76 -2.88 -5.46
N PHE A 59 16.63 -3.52 -5.17
CA PHE A 59 16.54 -4.50 -4.10
C PHE A 59 17.07 -5.87 -4.51
N LYS A 60 17.07 -6.17 -5.79
CA LYS A 60 17.60 -7.45 -6.29
C LYS A 60 19.09 -7.60 -5.97
N GLU A 61 19.83 -6.52 -5.96
CA GLU A 61 21.28 -6.55 -5.69
C GLU A 61 21.59 -6.87 -4.24
N ASN A 62 20.66 -6.60 -3.33
CA ASN A 62 20.78 -6.96 -1.91
C ASN A 62 22.10 -6.50 -1.27
N ASP A 63 22.52 -5.27 -1.58
CA ASP A 63 23.74 -4.67 -1.03
C ASP A 63 23.43 -3.91 0.26
N GLU A 64 24.45 -3.24 0.83
CA GLU A 64 24.28 -2.45 2.04
C GLU A 64 23.28 -1.31 1.86
N ARG A 65 23.26 -0.72 0.68
CA ARG A 65 22.33 0.34 0.36
C ARG A 65 20.88 -0.14 0.43
N SER A 66 20.59 -1.32 -0.14
CA SER A 66 19.25 -1.91 -0.08
C SER A 66 18.81 -2.18 1.36
N LYS A 67 19.71 -2.72 2.17
CA LYS A 67 19.42 -2.98 3.58
C LYS A 67 19.13 -1.70 4.33
N ARG A 68 19.90 -0.65 4.08
CA ARG A 68 19.70 0.65 4.73
C ARG A 68 18.36 1.26 4.35
N ILE A 69 17.97 1.17 3.07
CA ILE A 69 16.68 1.66 2.61
C ILE A 69 15.54 0.95 3.34
N ARG A 70 15.62 -0.38 3.42
CA ARG A 70 14.59 -1.17 4.11
C ARG A 70 14.50 -0.85 5.59
N GLU A 71 15.64 -0.77 6.26
CA GLU A 71 15.68 -0.48 7.69
C GLU A 71 15.07 0.88 8.01
N LYS A 72 15.47 1.92 7.28
CA LYS A 72 14.95 3.26 7.51
C LYS A 72 13.48 3.39 7.10
N GLY A 73 13.09 2.75 6.00
CA GLY A 73 11.71 2.74 5.56
C GLY A 73 10.80 2.09 6.58
N MET A 74 11.19 0.93 7.11
CA MET A 74 10.41 0.24 8.13
C MET A 74 10.34 1.04 9.42
N PHE A 75 11.43 1.66 9.84
CA PHE A 75 11.48 2.46 11.05
C PHE A 75 10.49 3.63 10.99
N ILE A 76 10.50 4.38 9.89
CA ILE A 76 9.60 5.51 9.72
C ILE A 76 8.16 5.03 9.55
N SER A 77 7.94 3.94 8.80
CA SER A 77 6.61 3.37 8.62
C SER A 77 5.97 2.96 9.93
N TYR A 78 6.77 2.47 10.87
CA TYR A 78 6.28 2.10 12.20
C TYR A 78 5.58 3.27 12.89
N PHE A 79 6.20 4.44 12.86
CA PHE A 79 5.60 5.63 13.47
C PHE A 79 4.33 6.08 12.75
N PHE A 80 4.33 6.00 11.43
CA PHE A 80 3.12 6.34 10.66
C PHE A 80 1.98 5.38 10.97
N ILE A 81 2.27 4.09 11.11
CA ILE A 81 1.25 3.08 11.43
C ILE A 81 0.63 3.37 12.80
N LEU A 82 1.45 3.68 13.79
CA LEU A 82 0.95 4.06 15.11
C LEU A 82 0.07 5.30 15.05
N GLY A 83 0.47 6.30 14.26
CA GLY A 83 -0.32 7.50 14.04
C GLY A 83 -1.67 7.18 13.42
N TYR A 84 -1.72 6.31 12.43
CA TYR A 84 -2.98 5.89 11.79
C TYR A 84 -3.89 5.23 12.80
N MET A 85 -3.37 4.36 13.65
CA MET A 85 -4.17 3.69 14.67
C MET A 85 -4.79 4.70 15.62
N ILE A 86 -4.01 5.68 16.08
CA ILE A 86 -4.50 6.71 17.00
C ILE A 86 -5.58 7.56 16.33
N ILE A 87 -5.37 7.96 15.08
CA ILE A 87 -6.35 8.74 14.32
C ILE A 87 -7.65 7.96 14.17
N LEU A 88 -7.57 6.69 13.79
CA LEU A 88 -8.77 5.85 13.63
C LEU A 88 -9.51 5.68 14.94
N MET A 89 -8.79 5.47 16.03
CA MET A 89 -9.42 5.36 17.35
C MET A 89 -10.18 6.62 17.72
N GLY A 90 -9.57 7.78 17.47
CA GLY A 90 -10.24 9.06 17.73
C GLY A 90 -11.47 9.27 16.88
N LEU A 91 -11.40 8.95 15.59
CA LEU A 91 -12.54 9.09 14.69
C LEU A 91 -13.71 8.20 15.10
N PHE A 92 -13.44 6.96 15.52
CA PHE A 92 -14.48 6.06 15.98
C PHE A 92 -15.06 6.52 17.31
N GLN A 93 -14.23 7.01 18.22
CA GLN A 93 -14.70 7.47 19.54
C GLN A 93 -15.65 8.65 19.43
N PHE A 94 -15.38 9.58 18.51
CA PHE A 94 -16.23 10.74 18.28
C PHE A 94 -17.37 10.48 17.30
N ASN A 95 -17.52 9.24 16.82
CA ASN A 95 -18.56 8.85 15.88
C ASN A 95 -18.53 9.65 14.58
N VAL A 96 -17.35 10.13 14.18
CA VAL A 96 -17.16 10.85 12.91
C VAL A 96 -17.37 9.90 11.74
N ILE A 97 -16.86 8.66 11.88
CA ILE A 97 -17.03 7.61 10.87
C ILE A 97 -17.60 6.36 11.53
N THR A 98 -18.41 5.63 10.77
CA THR A 98 -18.97 4.36 11.20
C THR A 98 -18.63 3.30 10.18
N LEU A 99 -17.58 2.53 10.45
CA LEU A 99 -17.14 1.45 9.58
C LEU A 99 -17.25 0.12 10.32
N SER A 100 -17.53 -0.94 9.58
CA SER A 100 -17.48 -2.28 10.16
C SER A 100 -16.05 -2.63 10.54
N GLY A 101 -15.88 -3.63 11.40
CA GLY A 101 -14.53 -4.09 11.76
C GLY A 101 -13.71 -4.49 10.56
N TYR A 102 -14.33 -5.18 9.60
CA TYR A 102 -13.67 -5.59 8.37
C TYR A 102 -13.19 -4.38 7.56
N GLN A 103 -14.04 -3.38 7.38
CA GLN A 103 -13.69 -2.16 6.65
C GLN A 103 -12.55 -1.40 7.34
N SER A 104 -12.59 -1.31 8.67
CA SER A 104 -11.54 -0.62 9.43
C SER A 104 -10.19 -1.29 9.26
N VAL A 105 -10.15 -2.62 9.40
CA VAL A 105 -8.92 -3.38 9.23
C VAL A 105 -8.41 -3.27 7.80
N SER A 106 -9.30 -3.29 6.81
CA SER A 106 -8.93 -3.18 5.40
C SER A 106 -8.31 -1.82 5.09
N VAL A 107 -8.90 -0.74 5.60
CA VAL A 107 -8.34 0.60 5.44
C VAL A 107 -6.95 0.69 6.06
N LEU A 108 -6.81 0.16 7.27
CA LEU A 108 -5.52 0.17 7.96
C LEU A 108 -4.48 -0.65 7.20
N ALA A 109 -4.86 -1.82 6.70
CA ALA A 109 -3.95 -2.67 5.92
C ALA A 109 -3.49 -1.97 4.65
N ALA A 110 -4.40 -1.34 3.92
CA ALA A 110 -4.06 -0.60 2.70
C ALA A 110 -3.12 0.57 3.00
N LEU A 111 -3.41 1.34 4.04
CA LEU A 111 -2.55 2.45 4.47
C LEU A 111 -1.16 1.95 4.86
N THR A 112 -1.09 0.84 5.58
CA THR A 112 0.19 0.23 5.98
C THR A 112 1.01 -0.16 4.76
N MET A 113 0.40 -0.88 3.82
CA MET A 113 1.10 -1.30 2.60
C MET A 113 1.62 -0.11 1.81
N MET A 114 0.77 0.89 1.58
CA MET A 114 1.16 2.08 0.85
C MET A 114 2.28 2.83 1.54
N THR A 115 2.17 3.01 2.87
CA THR A 115 3.17 3.75 3.64
C THR A 115 4.53 3.06 3.58
N VAL A 116 4.58 1.75 3.78
CA VAL A 116 5.83 1.00 3.79
C VAL A 116 6.53 1.11 2.43
N PHE A 117 5.81 0.85 1.35
CA PHE A 117 6.44 0.81 0.03
C PHE A 117 6.73 2.21 -0.52
N ILE A 118 5.91 3.20 -0.22
CA ILE A 118 6.22 4.59 -0.57
C ILE A 118 7.46 5.07 0.18
N SER A 119 7.61 4.68 1.45
CA SER A 119 8.82 4.99 2.23
C SER A 119 10.06 4.40 1.58
N PHE A 120 9.97 3.15 1.12
CA PHE A 120 11.09 2.53 0.41
C PHE A 120 11.47 3.30 -0.84
N VAL A 121 10.49 3.74 -1.62
CA VAL A 121 10.73 4.53 -2.83
C VAL A 121 11.40 5.86 -2.48
N VAL A 122 10.90 6.55 -1.47
CA VAL A 122 11.46 7.84 -1.05
C VAL A 122 12.92 7.68 -0.62
N PHE A 123 13.20 6.69 0.21
CA PHE A 123 14.59 6.48 0.68
C PHE A 123 15.50 5.96 -0.42
N SER A 124 14.97 5.21 -1.39
CA SER A 124 15.77 4.76 -2.53
C SER A 124 16.27 5.93 -3.37
N ARG A 125 15.51 7.02 -3.38
CA ARG A 125 15.90 8.24 -4.11
C ARG A 125 16.85 9.11 -3.31
N ARG A 126 16.87 8.97 -1.99
CA ARG A 126 17.76 9.75 -1.12
C ARG A 126 19.13 9.10 -0.94
N PHE A 127 19.20 7.81 -0.99
CA PHE A 127 20.43 7.04 -0.85
C PHE A 127 20.86 6.50 -2.21
#